data_be1144ae82de1ad230a8a89559b00871
#
_entry.id   be1144ae82de1ad230a8a89559b00871
#
_cell.length_a   1.000
_cell.length_b   1.000
_cell.length_c   1.000
_cell.angle_alpha   90.00
_cell.angle_beta   90.00
_cell.angle_gamma   90.00
#
_symmetry.space_group_name_H-M   'P 1'
#
loop_
_entity.id
_entity.type
_entity.pdbx_description
1 polymer ?
#
loop_
_entity_poly.entity_id
_entity_poly.type
_entity_poly.pdbx_seq_one_letter_code
_entity_poly.pdbx_strand_id
1 'polypeptide(L)'
;MSRPGRGHVPAVVLAAMSTTEIRVIGDPVLRTRATEVTEVTGALVRLTEDMLTTMYDAPGIGLAAPQVGVQKRIFVYDWGEGPGVVVNPRIEGSDGEWVYEEGCLSIPGLTWEILRPKEVHLVGVDLDGNEVSIEADELPARLFQHELDHLDGVLLLDHLDLDQRREARLTLSELALARPVARQPIVGASRPASPVS
;
A
#
# COMPACT_ATOMS: atom_id res chain seq x y z
N MET A 1 -20.74 1.08 -27.26
CA MET A 1 -20.29 1.27 -25.87
C MET A 1 -18.88 0.74 -25.77
N SER A 2 -17.90 1.64 -25.81
CA SER A 2 -16.47 1.31 -25.74
C SER A 2 -16.11 1.08 -24.27
N ARG A 3 -15.49 -0.08 -23.95
CA ARG A 3 -14.98 -0.37 -22.61
C ARG A 3 -13.87 0.61 -22.25
N PRO A 4 -13.83 1.19 -21.03
CA PRO A 4 -12.73 2.03 -20.59
C PRO A 4 -11.40 1.25 -20.66
N GLY A 5 -10.34 1.93 -21.09
CA GLY A 5 -9.01 1.36 -21.24
C GLY A 5 -8.46 0.92 -19.88
N ARG A 6 -8.32 -0.39 -19.73
CA ARG A 6 -7.64 -0.99 -18.55
C ARG A 6 -6.14 -0.77 -18.75
N GLY A 7 -5.47 -0.29 -17.71
CA GLY A 7 -4.01 -0.26 -17.68
C GLY A 7 -3.47 -1.69 -17.83
N HIS A 8 -2.99 -2.00 -19.04
CA HIS A 8 -2.51 -3.33 -19.38
C HIS A 8 -1.11 -3.54 -18.79
N VAL A 9 -0.93 -4.58 -18.00
CA VAL A 9 0.40 -5.07 -17.62
C VAL A 9 0.84 -6.04 -18.71
N PRO A 10 1.94 -5.78 -19.45
CA PRO A 10 2.40 -6.70 -20.48
C PRO A 10 2.81 -8.04 -19.85
N ALA A 11 2.33 -9.14 -20.42
CA ALA A 11 2.60 -10.52 -19.98
C ALA A 11 4.02 -10.97 -20.39
N VAL A 12 5.05 -10.25 -19.97
CA VAL A 12 6.45 -10.66 -20.24
C VAL A 12 7.32 -10.45 -19.03
N VAL A 13 7.96 -11.55 -18.64
CA VAL A 13 9.10 -11.73 -17.73
C VAL A 13 8.74 -12.19 -16.33
N LEU A 14 8.59 -13.50 -16.18
CA LEU A 14 8.79 -14.25 -14.93
C LEU A 14 10.29 -14.29 -14.57
N ALA A 15 10.96 -13.16 -14.52
CA ALA A 15 12.35 -13.08 -14.08
C ALA A 15 12.39 -12.55 -12.64
N ALA A 16 12.52 -13.47 -11.68
CA ALA A 16 12.83 -13.20 -10.27
C ALA A 16 12.00 -12.07 -9.64
N MET A 17 10.67 -12.20 -9.66
CA MET A 17 9.77 -11.35 -8.88
C MET A 17 10.06 -11.61 -7.38
N SER A 18 10.37 -10.57 -6.63
CA SER A 18 10.68 -10.69 -5.21
C SER A 18 9.57 -10.07 -4.37
N THR A 19 9.23 -10.73 -3.27
CA THR A 19 8.37 -10.10 -2.25
C THR A 19 9.18 -9.07 -1.48
N THR A 20 8.55 -7.93 -1.20
CA THR A 20 9.13 -6.86 -0.41
C THR A 20 8.47 -6.83 0.97
N GLU A 21 9.22 -6.49 2.00
CA GLU A 21 8.66 -6.34 3.35
C GLU A 21 7.64 -5.20 3.39
N ILE A 22 6.41 -5.51 3.83
CA ILE A 22 5.38 -4.50 4.01
C ILE A 22 5.66 -3.71 5.29
N ARG A 23 5.75 -2.38 5.15
CA ARG A 23 5.91 -1.46 6.27
C ARG A 23 4.64 -1.44 7.10
N VAL A 24 4.80 -1.55 8.41
CA VAL A 24 3.67 -1.55 9.34
C VAL A 24 3.58 -0.24 10.10
N ILE A 25 2.41 0.01 10.67
CA ILE A 25 2.14 1.20 11.50
C ILE A 25 3.26 1.46 12.50
N GLY A 26 3.68 2.71 12.59
CA GLY A 26 4.88 3.14 13.34
C GLY A 26 6.06 3.49 12.43
N ASP A 27 6.12 2.98 11.20
CA ASP A 27 7.13 3.41 10.23
C ASP A 27 6.78 4.82 9.71
N PRO A 28 7.71 5.81 9.82
CA PRO A 28 7.47 7.18 9.37
C PRO A 28 7.16 7.30 7.87
N VAL A 29 7.60 6.34 7.06
CA VAL A 29 7.34 6.31 5.63
C VAL A 29 5.85 6.33 5.30
N LEU A 30 5.02 5.67 6.14
CA LEU A 30 3.57 5.59 5.97
C LEU A 30 2.83 6.91 6.30
N ARG A 31 3.53 7.87 6.92
CA ARG A 31 3.01 9.20 7.28
C ARG A 31 3.53 10.31 6.38
N THR A 32 4.30 9.95 5.38
CA THR A 32 4.92 10.91 4.46
C THR A 32 4.18 10.89 3.13
N ARG A 33 3.74 12.05 2.66
CA ARG A 33 3.10 12.16 1.36
C ARG A 33 4.07 11.73 0.25
N ALA A 34 3.61 10.83 -0.60
CA ALA A 34 4.36 10.32 -1.73
C ALA A 34 4.54 11.38 -2.84
N THR A 35 5.70 11.37 -3.48
CA THR A 35 6.04 12.30 -4.56
C THR A 35 5.51 11.81 -5.89
N GLU A 36 5.10 12.73 -6.76
CA GLU A 36 4.69 12.40 -8.11
C GLU A 36 5.81 11.72 -8.90
N VAL A 37 5.42 10.83 -9.77
CA VAL A 37 6.29 10.18 -10.75
C VAL A 37 6.36 11.09 -11.97
N THR A 38 7.56 11.54 -12.30
CA THR A 38 7.80 12.41 -13.47
C THR A 38 8.14 11.61 -14.72
N GLU A 39 8.60 10.38 -14.57
CA GLU A 39 9.01 9.50 -15.66
C GLU A 39 8.79 8.03 -15.28
N VAL A 40 8.21 7.25 -16.18
CA VAL A 40 8.08 5.80 -16.05
C VAL A 40 9.37 5.14 -16.53
N THR A 41 10.21 4.75 -15.58
CA THR A 41 11.48 4.06 -15.87
C THR A 41 11.33 2.55 -15.75
N GLY A 42 12.26 1.78 -16.31
CA GLY A 42 12.31 0.33 -16.12
C GLY A 42 12.46 -0.09 -14.65
N ALA A 43 12.99 0.77 -13.77
CA ALA A 43 13.01 0.53 -12.33
C ALA A 43 11.62 0.66 -11.70
N LEU A 44 10.79 1.60 -12.19
CA LEU A 44 9.41 1.74 -11.73
C LEU A 44 8.55 0.55 -12.17
N VAL A 45 8.75 0.05 -13.40
CA VAL A 45 8.05 -1.15 -13.89
C VAL A 45 8.38 -2.35 -13.00
N ARG A 46 9.65 -2.60 -12.70
CA ARG A 46 10.05 -3.68 -11.77
C ARG A 46 9.47 -3.51 -10.37
N LEU A 47 9.43 -2.29 -9.86
CA LEU A 47 8.78 -2.00 -8.57
C LEU A 47 7.32 -2.44 -8.57
N THR A 48 6.56 -2.16 -9.62
CA THR A 48 5.15 -2.56 -9.69
C THR A 48 4.96 -4.07 -9.80
N GLU A 49 5.86 -4.78 -10.46
CA GLU A 49 5.89 -6.25 -10.52
C GLU A 49 6.15 -6.85 -9.12
N ASP A 50 7.14 -6.32 -8.38
CA ASP A 50 7.43 -6.72 -7.00
C ASP A 50 6.27 -6.37 -6.05
N MET A 51 5.61 -5.22 -6.25
CA MET A 51 4.44 -4.81 -5.48
C MET A 51 3.25 -5.75 -5.72
N LEU A 52 2.95 -6.12 -6.97
CA LEU A 52 1.89 -7.10 -7.29
C LEU A 52 2.18 -8.44 -6.63
N THR A 53 3.41 -8.93 -6.73
CA THR A 53 3.84 -10.18 -6.08
C THR A 53 3.65 -10.10 -4.57
N THR A 54 4.06 -8.99 -3.95
CA THR A 54 3.93 -8.75 -2.51
C THR A 54 2.45 -8.68 -2.09
N MET A 55 1.63 -8.00 -2.88
CA MET A 55 0.19 -7.89 -2.65
C MET A 55 -0.50 -9.26 -2.64
N TYR A 56 -0.19 -10.12 -3.63
CA TYR A 56 -0.77 -11.45 -3.70
C TYR A 56 -0.27 -12.38 -2.59
N ASP A 57 1.00 -12.27 -2.20
CA ASP A 57 1.58 -13.06 -1.09
C ASP A 57 0.94 -12.69 0.27
N ALA A 58 0.54 -11.44 0.43
CA ALA A 58 -0.12 -10.91 1.62
C ALA A 58 -1.66 -10.95 1.58
N PRO A 59 -2.29 -11.79 0.77
CA PRO A 59 -3.65 -11.82 0.23
C PRO A 59 -4.40 -10.48 0.27
N GLY A 60 -3.76 -9.45 -0.31
CA GLY A 60 -4.34 -8.11 -0.49
C GLY A 60 -5.00 -7.94 -1.85
N ILE A 61 -5.83 -6.91 -1.98
CA ILE A 61 -6.46 -6.48 -3.24
C ILE A 61 -5.90 -5.15 -3.74
N GLY A 62 -5.10 -4.45 -2.92
CA GLY A 62 -4.40 -3.22 -3.23
C GLY A 62 -3.11 -3.10 -2.45
N LEU A 63 -2.14 -2.35 -3.00
CA LEU A 63 -0.87 -2.03 -2.33
C LEU A 63 -0.29 -0.75 -2.91
N ALA A 64 -0.07 0.24 -2.06
CA ALA A 64 0.57 1.51 -2.41
C ALA A 64 2.09 1.47 -2.19
N ALA A 65 2.87 2.18 -3.01
CA ALA A 65 4.32 2.19 -2.93
C ALA A 65 4.89 2.60 -1.56
N PRO A 66 4.30 3.53 -0.78
CA PRO A 66 4.77 3.80 0.58
C PRO A 66 4.73 2.57 1.50
N GLN A 67 3.81 1.63 1.28
CA GLN A 67 3.72 0.39 2.07
C GLN A 67 4.90 -0.55 1.83
N VAL A 68 5.61 -0.42 0.73
CA VAL A 68 6.88 -1.13 0.46
C VAL A 68 8.11 -0.22 0.63
N GLY A 69 7.94 0.94 1.28
CA GLY A 69 9.02 1.87 1.62
C GLY A 69 9.43 2.82 0.50
N VAL A 70 8.65 2.91 -0.59
CA VAL A 70 8.96 3.75 -1.76
C VAL A 70 8.03 4.95 -1.81
N GLN A 71 8.58 6.17 -1.71
CA GLN A 71 7.82 7.43 -1.68
C GLN A 71 7.47 7.93 -3.09
N LYS A 72 6.68 7.12 -3.83
CA LYS A 72 6.18 7.46 -5.18
C LYS A 72 4.67 7.33 -5.24
N ARG A 73 4.00 8.25 -5.97
CA ARG A 73 2.55 8.20 -6.15
C ARG A 73 2.18 7.11 -7.17
N ILE A 74 2.17 5.86 -6.69
CA ILE A 74 1.80 4.69 -7.48
C ILE A 74 1.18 3.64 -6.56
N PHE A 75 0.15 2.97 -7.03
CA PHE A 75 -0.38 1.78 -6.39
C PHE A 75 -0.69 0.69 -7.41
N VAL A 76 -0.74 -0.54 -6.94
CA VAL A 76 -1.18 -1.73 -7.68
C VAL A 76 -2.48 -2.25 -7.07
N TYR A 77 -3.28 -2.95 -7.88
CA TYR A 77 -4.55 -3.51 -7.41
C TYR A 77 -4.98 -4.72 -8.23
N ASP A 78 -5.83 -5.58 -7.63
CA ASP A 78 -6.59 -6.62 -8.28
C ASP A 78 -7.78 -7.03 -7.39
N TRP A 79 -8.99 -6.67 -7.80
CA TRP A 79 -10.22 -7.07 -7.10
C TRP A 79 -10.89 -8.30 -7.73
N GLY A 80 -10.16 -9.08 -8.58
CA GLY A 80 -10.63 -10.28 -9.26
C GLY A 80 -10.95 -10.10 -10.74
N GLU A 81 -10.69 -8.90 -11.30
CA GLU A 81 -10.81 -8.62 -12.74
C GLU A 81 -9.45 -8.55 -13.46
N GLY A 82 -8.38 -8.86 -12.76
CA GLY A 82 -7.01 -8.80 -13.22
C GLY A 82 -6.25 -7.59 -12.67
N PRO A 83 -4.90 -7.69 -12.64
CA PRO A 83 -4.07 -6.68 -12.05
C PRO A 83 -4.10 -5.36 -12.81
N GLY A 84 -4.02 -4.26 -12.07
CA GLY A 84 -3.86 -2.94 -12.59
C GLY A 84 -2.80 -2.14 -11.83
N VAL A 85 -2.31 -1.08 -12.48
CA VAL A 85 -1.36 -0.12 -11.92
C VAL A 85 -1.86 1.28 -12.24
N VAL A 86 -1.83 2.17 -11.25
CA VAL A 86 -2.12 3.59 -11.48
C VAL A 86 -0.98 4.44 -10.95
N VAL A 87 -0.44 5.26 -11.81
CA VAL A 87 0.62 6.25 -11.54
C VAL A 87 -0.02 7.63 -11.41
N ASN A 88 0.39 8.40 -10.41
CA ASN A 88 -0.13 9.72 -10.09
C ASN A 88 -1.67 9.75 -10.01
N PRO A 89 -2.27 8.84 -9.23
CA PRO A 89 -3.71 8.77 -9.11
C PRO A 89 -4.29 9.99 -8.40
N ARG A 90 -5.51 10.36 -8.80
CA ARG A 90 -6.37 11.32 -8.10
C ARG A 90 -7.84 10.94 -8.28
N ILE A 91 -8.68 11.31 -7.32
CA ILE A 91 -10.13 11.23 -7.44
C ILE A 91 -10.65 12.58 -7.91
N GLU A 92 -11.36 12.60 -9.05
CA GLU A 92 -11.96 13.81 -9.63
C GLU A 92 -13.43 13.99 -9.24
N GLY A 93 -14.10 12.90 -8.87
CA GLY A 93 -15.50 12.93 -8.43
C GLY A 93 -15.77 11.83 -7.42
N SER A 94 -16.71 12.09 -6.52
CA SER A 94 -17.19 11.07 -5.58
C SER A 94 -18.65 11.35 -5.22
N ASP A 95 -19.45 10.29 -4.99
CA ASP A 95 -20.85 10.39 -4.61
C ASP A 95 -21.28 9.23 -3.69
N GLY A 96 -22.42 9.43 -3.05
CA GLY A 96 -23.01 8.46 -2.13
C GLY A 96 -22.21 8.25 -0.85
N GLU A 97 -22.72 7.37 -0.02
CA GLU A 97 -22.08 6.96 1.24
C GLU A 97 -22.19 5.44 1.40
N TRP A 98 -21.13 4.82 1.87
CA TRP A 98 -21.09 3.38 2.12
C TRP A 98 -20.21 3.05 3.31
N VAL A 99 -20.81 2.41 4.32
CA VAL A 99 -20.08 1.86 5.47
C VAL A 99 -19.70 0.43 5.17
N TYR A 100 -18.43 0.12 5.32
CA TYR A 100 -17.93 -1.24 5.08
C TYR A 100 -16.70 -1.51 5.94
N GLU A 101 -16.47 -2.77 6.28
CA GLU A 101 -15.32 -3.20 7.05
C GLU A 101 -14.04 -3.14 6.22
N GLU A 102 -13.06 -2.35 6.66
CA GLU A 102 -11.75 -2.22 6.04
C GLU A 102 -10.65 -2.79 6.92
N GLY A 103 -9.75 -3.56 6.31
CA GLY A 103 -8.44 -3.92 6.85
C GLY A 103 -7.33 -3.22 6.07
N CYS A 104 -6.11 -3.30 6.58
CA CYS A 104 -4.93 -2.75 5.93
C CYS A 104 -3.73 -3.66 6.14
N LEU A 105 -2.98 -3.95 5.07
CA LEU A 105 -1.75 -4.75 5.14
C LEU A 105 -0.68 -4.11 6.06
N SER A 106 -0.72 -2.79 6.21
CA SER A 106 0.14 -2.03 7.15
C SER A 106 -0.36 -2.01 8.59
N ILE A 107 -1.56 -2.55 8.86
CA ILE A 107 -2.17 -2.68 10.20
C ILE A 107 -2.70 -4.11 10.36
N PRO A 108 -1.84 -5.12 10.38
CA PRO A 108 -2.25 -6.52 10.29
C PRO A 108 -3.13 -6.95 11.47
N GLY A 109 -4.20 -7.69 11.14
CA GLY A 109 -5.08 -8.32 12.12
C GLY A 109 -6.14 -7.39 12.73
N LEU A 110 -6.29 -6.17 12.25
CA LEU A 110 -7.31 -5.23 12.71
C LEU A 110 -8.15 -4.73 11.54
N THR A 111 -9.45 -4.61 11.77
CA THR A 111 -10.43 -4.08 10.82
C THR A 111 -11.39 -3.12 11.53
N TRP A 112 -11.96 -2.18 10.78
CA TRP A 112 -12.97 -1.25 11.28
C TRP A 112 -13.99 -0.93 10.20
N GLU A 113 -15.23 -0.68 10.62
CA GLU A 113 -16.23 -0.08 9.75
C GLU A 113 -15.86 1.38 9.47
N ILE A 114 -15.64 1.69 8.20
CA ILE A 114 -15.27 3.02 7.72
C ILE A 114 -16.35 3.53 6.78
N LEU A 115 -16.81 4.77 7.00
CA LEU A 115 -17.66 5.47 6.07
C LEU A 115 -16.81 6.11 4.96
N ARG A 116 -17.14 5.80 3.72
CA ARG A 116 -16.52 6.43 2.53
C ARG A 116 -17.56 6.73 1.47
N PRO A 117 -17.27 7.62 0.51
CA PRO A 117 -18.01 7.70 -0.74
C PRO A 117 -18.20 6.32 -1.37
N LYS A 118 -19.43 6.04 -1.82
CA LYS A 118 -19.76 4.76 -2.47
C LYS A 118 -19.22 4.68 -3.88
N GLU A 119 -19.25 5.79 -4.59
CA GLU A 119 -18.83 5.93 -5.98
C GLU A 119 -17.66 6.90 -6.08
N VAL A 120 -16.69 6.61 -6.94
CA VAL A 120 -15.57 7.50 -7.23
C VAL A 120 -15.22 7.47 -8.71
N HIS A 121 -14.74 8.59 -9.22
CA HIS A 121 -14.06 8.69 -10.50
C HIS A 121 -12.55 8.81 -10.26
N LEU A 122 -11.82 7.72 -10.51
CA LEU A 122 -10.36 7.68 -10.42
C LEU A 122 -9.74 8.03 -11.76
N VAL A 123 -8.75 8.90 -11.74
CA VAL A 123 -7.91 9.21 -12.91
C VAL A 123 -6.44 9.11 -12.57
N GLY A 124 -5.61 8.87 -13.56
CA GLY A 124 -4.16 8.76 -13.45
C GLY A 124 -3.55 8.38 -14.80
N VAL A 125 -2.38 7.76 -14.78
CA VAL A 125 -1.77 7.18 -15.98
C VAL A 125 -1.31 5.75 -15.72
N ASP A 126 -1.23 4.94 -16.78
CA ASP A 126 -0.64 3.60 -16.71
C ASP A 126 0.90 3.66 -16.88
N LEU A 127 1.55 2.50 -16.92
CA LEU A 127 3.00 2.40 -17.10
C LEU A 127 3.48 2.77 -18.51
N ASP A 128 2.59 2.82 -19.47
CA ASP A 128 2.88 3.26 -20.86
C ASP A 128 2.62 4.76 -21.05
N GLY A 129 2.13 5.44 -19.99
CA GLY A 129 1.80 6.87 -20.02
C GLY A 129 0.42 7.18 -20.59
N ASN A 130 -0.41 6.16 -20.85
CA ASN A 130 -1.78 6.36 -21.28
C ASN A 130 -2.66 6.81 -20.12
N GLU A 131 -3.69 7.59 -20.42
CA GLU A 131 -4.68 8.01 -19.43
C GLU A 131 -5.45 6.80 -18.86
N VAL A 132 -5.54 6.76 -17.54
CA VAL A 132 -6.42 5.85 -16.78
C VAL A 132 -7.59 6.68 -16.28
N SER A 133 -8.81 6.25 -16.60
CA SER A 133 -10.05 6.87 -16.16
C SER A 133 -11.05 5.76 -15.81
N ILE A 134 -11.38 5.63 -14.53
CA ILE A 134 -12.18 4.51 -13.99
C ILE A 134 -13.31 5.06 -13.12
N GLU A 135 -14.55 4.86 -13.57
CA GLU A 135 -15.73 4.97 -12.73
C GLU A 135 -15.85 3.68 -11.90
N ALA A 136 -15.86 3.82 -10.60
CA ALA A 136 -15.90 2.70 -9.66
C ALA A 136 -16.97 2.89 -8.59
N ASP A 137 -17.59 1.79 -8.16
CA ASP A 137 -18.54 1.78 -7.05
C ASP A 137 -18.15 0.70 -6.04
N GLU A 138 -18.68 0.82 -4.83
CA GLU A 138 -18.53 -0.15 -3.74
C GLU A 138 -17.06 -0.56 -3.48
N LEU A 139 -16.71 -1.86 -3.63
CA LEU A 139 -15.39 -2.37 -3.26
C LEU A 139 -14.24 -1.76 -4.09
N PRO A 140 -14.29 -1.65 -5.42
CA PRO A 140 -13.28 -0.93 -6.20
C PRO A 140 -13.13 0.54 -5.81
N ALA A 141 -14.24 1.25 -5.58
CA ALA A 141 -14.22 2.65 -5.14
C ALA A 141 -13.52 2.80 -3.78
N ARG A 142 -13.80 1.90 -2.85
CA ARG A 142 -13.19 1.85 -1.53
C ARG A 142 -11.69 1.57 -1.62
N LEU A 143 -11.29 0.58 -2.40
CA LEU A 143 -9.90 0.23 -2.65
C LEU A 143 -9.11 1.46 -3.15
N PHE A 144 -9.61 2.15 -4.16
CA PHE A 144 -8.93 3.32 -4.70
C PHE A 144 -8.76 4.45 -3.68
N GLN A 145 -9.77 4.69 -2.85
CA GLN A 145 -9.68 5.67 -1.76
C GLN A 145 -8.66 5.24 -0.70
N HIS A 146 -8.61 3.95 -0.36
CA HIS A 146 -7.66 3.40 0.59
C HIS A 146 -6.21 3.56 0.11
N GLU A 147 -5.93 3.21 -1.14
CA GLU A 147 -4.59 3.35 -1.71
C GLU A 147 -4.16 4.83 -1.86
N LEU A 148 -5.10 5.72 -2.20
CA LEU A 148 -4.85 7.17 -2.21
C LEU A 148 -4.49 7.72 -0.83
N ASP A 149 -5.16 7.26 0.23
CA ASP A 149 -4.81 7.62 1.60
C ASP A 149 -3.35 7.31 1.89
N HIS A 150 -2.87 6.11 1.54
CA HIS A 150 -1.46 5.75 1.71
C HIS A 150 -0.51 6.68 0.94
N LEU A 151 -0.89 7.10 -0.26
CA LEU A 151 -0.10 8.04 -1.06
C LEU A 151 -0.09 9.45 -0.46
N ASP A 152 -1.09 9.81 0.31
CA ASP A 152 -1.19 11.10 1.00
C ASP A 152 -0.72 11.05 2.46
N GLY A 153 -0.20 9.89 2.93
CA GLY A 153 0.30 9.70 4.31
C GLY A 153 -0.82 9.58 5.35
N VAL A 154 -2.04 9.31 4.89
CA VAL A 154 -3.22 9.04 5.72
C VAL A 154 -3.30 7.54 5.99
N LEU A 155 -3.68 7.16 7.20
CA LEU A 155 -3.86 5.76 7.58
C LEU A 155 -5.32 5.51 7.98
N LEU A 156 -5.71 4.24 7.92
CA LEU A 156 -7.05 3.80 8.30
C LEU A 156 -7.50 4.35 9.68
N LEU A 157 -6.56 4.46 10.63
CA LEU A 157 -6.81 5.03 11.95
C LEU A 157 -7.26 6.49 11.95
N ASP A 158 -6.99 7.24 10.90
CA ASP A 158 -7.36 8.65 10.81
C ASP A 158 -8.84 8.84 10.50
N HIS A 159 -9.50 7.81 9.97
CA HIS A 159 -10.95 7.77 9.72
C HIS A 159 -11.76 7.37 10.96
N LEU A 160 -11.12 6.84 12.01
CA LEU A 160 -11.78 6.40 13.23
C LEU A 160 -12.25 7.57 14.08
N ASP A 161 -13.34 7.38 14.82
CA ASP A 161 -13.74 8.29 15.87
C ASP A 161 -12.75 8.26 17.07
N LEU A 162 -12.99 9.09 18.06
CA LEU A 162 -12.09 9.23 19.21
C LEU A 162 -12.01 7.95 20.06
N ASP A 163 -13.12 7.26 20.23
CA ASP A 163 -13.20 6.05 21.07
C ASP A 163 -12.57 4.87 20.35
N GLN A 164 -12.93 4.65 19.09
CA GLN A 164 -12.31 3.65 18.22
C GLN A 164 -10.78 3.86 18.09
N ARG A 165 -10.33 5.10 17.92
CA ARG A 165 -8.90 5.43 17.84
C ARG A 165 -8.16 5.13 19.14
N ARG A 166 -8.81 5.35 20.29
CA ARG A 166 -8.23 5.03 21.60
C ARG A 166 -8.10 3.51 21.76
N GLU A 167 -9.12 2.75 21.44
CA GLU A 167 -9.12 1.29 21.50
C GLU A 167 -8.05 0.71 20.54
N ALA A 168 -8.01 1.17 19.30
CA ALA A 168 -7.02 0.78 18.32
C ALA A 168 -5.58 0.99 18.82
N ARG A 169 -5.30 2.12 19.47
CA ARG A 169 -3.97 2.39 20.06
C ARG A 169 -3.60 1.44 21.17
N LEU A 170 -4.55 1.06 22.02
CA LEU A 170 -4.31 0.09 23.10
C LEU A 170 -3.98 -1.28 22.48
N THR A 171 -4.80 -1.77 21.57
CA THR A 171 -4.58 -3.04 20.88
C THR A 171 -3.25 -3.09 20.13
N LEU A 172 -2.91 -2.01 19.40
CA LEU A 172 -1.62 -1.92 18.69
C LEU A 172 -0.44 -1.92 19.65
N SER A 173 -0.56 -1.28 20.82
CA SER A 173 0.48 -1.30 21.86
C SER A 173 0.68 -2.70 22.43
N GLU A 174 -0.40 -3.44 22.67
CA GLU A 174 -0.35 -4.84 23.15
C GLU A 174 0.29 -5.75 22.09
N LEU A 175 -0.10 -5.62 20.82
CA LEU A 175 0.49 -6.37 19.72
C LEU A 175 1.99 -6.08 19.55
N ALA A 176 2.40 -4.82 19.71
CA ALA A 176 3.82 -4.43 19.65
C ALA A 176 4.64 -5.04 20.78
N LEU A 177 4.07 -5.13 21.99
CA LEU A 177 4.70 -5.77 23.17
C LEU A 177 4.76 -7.29 23.03
N ALA A 178 3.79 -7.90 22.35
CA ALA A 178 3.74 -9.36 22.12
C ALA A 178 4.70 -9.83 21.04
N ARG A 179 5.21 -8.95 20.18
CA ARG A 179 6.22 -9.30 19.17
C ARG A 179 7.54 -9.66 19.86
N PRO A 180 8.14 -10.84 19.60
CA PRO A 180 9.47 -11.15 20.10
C PRO A 180 10.44 -10.08 19.61
N VAL A 181 11.17 -9.45 20.53
CA VAL A 181 12.27 -8.55 20.18
C VAL A 181 13.30 -9.38 19.42
N ALA A 182 13.42 -9.16 18.11
CA ALA A 182 14.52 -9.73 17.35
C ALA A 182 15.81 -9.21 18.01
N ARG A 183 16.53 -10.12 18.69
CA ARG A 183 17.82 -9.78 19.31
C ARG A 183 18.76 -9.36 18.17
N GLN A 184 18.99 -8.08 18.08
CA GLN A 184 20.11 -7.58 17.28
C GLN A 184 21.38 -8.23 17.84
N PRO A 185 22.27 -8.82 17.03
CA PRO A 185 23.55 -9.31 17.51
C PRO A 185 24.30 -8.10 18.09
N ILE A 186 24.72 -8.23 19.35
CA ILE A 186 25.56 -7.24 20.01
C ILE A 186 26.91 -7.25 19.25
N VAL A 187 27.11 -6.29 18.37
CA VAL A 187 28.40 -6.03 17.73
C VAL A 187 29.27 -5.37 18.78
N GLY A 188 30.22 -6.12 19.36
CA GLY A 188 31.22 -5.55 20.24
C GLY A 188 31.65 -6.42 21.41
N ALA A 189 32.29 -7.55 21.12
CA ALA A 189 33.24 -8.15 22.05
C ALA A 189 34.55 -8.37 21.28
N SER A 190 35.40 -7.36 21.32
CA SER A 190 36.80 -7.49 20.90
C SER A 190 37.46 -8.57 21.74
N ARG A 191 37.91 -9.65 21.10
CA ARG A 191 38.71 -10.69 21.71
C ARG A 191 40.06 -10.08 22.16
N PRO A 192 40.52 -10.24 23.41
CA PRO A 192 41.84 -9.79 23.78
C PRO A 192 42.89 -10.62 23.04
N ALA A 193 43.94 -9.96 22.54
CA ALA A 193 45.07 -10.57 21.89
C ALA A 193 45.80 -11.51 22.88
N SER A 194 46.11 -12.74 22.45
CA SER A 194 46.92 -13.66 23.19
C SER A 194 48.39 -13.19 23.22
N PRO A 195 49.12 -13.30 24.33
CA PRO A 195 50.54 -12.94 24.38
C PRO A 195 51.36 -13.97 23.61
N VAL A 196 52.27 -13.46 22.78
CA VAL A 196 53.30 -14.22 22.09
C VAL A 196 54.40 -14.56 23.10
N SER A 197 54.73 -15.84 23.22
CA SER A 197 55.94 -16.33 23.87
C SER A 197 56.96 -16.74 22.81
#